data_d6b98284d2cfcf8e90d6aa44fbd7aeb8
#
_entry.id   d6b98284d2cfcf8e90d6aa44fbd7aeb8
#
_cell.length_a   1.000
_cell.length_b   1.000
_cell.length_c   1.000
_cell.angle_alpha   90.00
_cell.angle_beta   90.00
_cell.angle_gamma   90.00
#
_symmetry.space_group_name_H-M   'P 1'
#
loop_
_entity.id
_entity.type
_entity.pdbx_description
1 polymer ?
#
loop_
_entity_poly.entity_id
_entity_poly.type
_entity_poly.pdbx_seq_one_letter_code
_entity_poly.pdbx_strand_id
1 'polypeptide(L)'
;MNRAQSNEPDQPVSSTVSITVLSVTPARAKKLFAFVSVEIDIDGVQTGAHGIRAMREDGGTAIELPKFRDAGGVWRAAITLPEEVHSPIAKAVFDELVERGLAVRRLGAMTAVCPSPG
;
A
#
# COMPACT_ATOMS: atom_id res chain seq x y z
N MET A 1 -5.00 -25.39 -26.91
CA MET A 1 -5.22 -25.03 -26.80
C MET A 1 -5.37 -24.86 -26.28
N ASN A 2 -5.26 -24.60 -26.04
CA ASN A 2 -5.44 -24.21 -25.64
C ASN A 2 -5.56 -23.84 -25.17
N ARG A 3 -5.25 -23.51 -24.81
CA ARG A 3 -5.45 -22.88 -24.52
C ARG A 3 -5.60 -22.48 -23.96
N ALA A 4 -5.38 -22.28 -23.84
CA ALA A 4 -5.60 -21.74 -23.44
C ALA A 4 -5.98 -21.26 -23.26
N GLN A 5 -5.91 -21.09 -23.46
CA GLN A 5 -6.39 -20.47 -23.54
C GLN A 5 -6.87 -20.16 -23.21
N SER A 6 -6.44 -20.08 -23.23
CA SER A 6 -7.11 -19.51 -23.04
C SER A 6 -7.77 -19.01 -22.19
N ASN A 7 -7.46 -18.65 -21.89
CA ASN A 7 -8.09 -17.72 -21.09
C ASN A 7 -9.54 -17.61 -21.35
N GLU A 8 -10.29 -17.83 -20.42
CA GLU A 8 -11.70 -17.84 -20.59
C GLU A 8 -12.26 -16.46 -20.54
N PRO A 9 -12.65 -15.91 -21.62
CA PRO A 9 -13.05 -14.52 -21.61
C PRO A 9 -14.34 -14.26 -20.89
N ASP A 10 -15.20 -15.22 -20.77
CA ASP A 10 -16.46 -14.97 -20.11
C ASP A 10 -16.35 -15.05 -18.61
N GLN A 11 -15.19 -15.37 -18.10
CA GLN A 11 -14.99 -15.32 -16.67
C GLN A 11 -14.28 -14.05 -16.29
N PRO A 12 -14.70 -13.43 -15.21
CA PRO A 12 -13.95 -12.26 -14.77
C PRO A 12 -12.55 -12.71 -14.40
N VAL A 13 -11.60 -11.99 -14.90
CA VAL A 13 -10.21 -12.27 -14.58
C VAL A 13 -9.99 -11.70 -13.19
N SER A 14 -9.74 -12.59 -12.24
CA SER A 14 -9.47 -12.17 -10.88
C SER A 14 -8.02 -12.42 -10.60
N SER A 15 -7.25 -11.38 -10.52
CA SER A 15 -5.87 -11.50 -10.10
C SER A 15 -5.85 -11.68 -8.60
N THR A 16 -5.00 -12.57 -8.14
CA THR A 16 -4.78 -12.74 -6.71
C THR A 16 -3.62 -11.87 -6.31
N VAL A 17 -3.87 -10.95 -5.41
CA VAL A 17 -2.84 -10.06 -4.90
C VAL A 17 -2.67 -10.33 -3.41
N SER A 18 -1.47 -10.68 -3.02
CA SER A 18 -1.14 -10.91 -1.62
C SER A 18 -0.01 -9.97 -1.23
N ILE A 19 -0.12 -9.38 -0.05
CA ILE A 19 0.88 -8.44 0.44
C ILE A 19 1.45 -8.97 1.72
N THR A 20 2.77 -9.03 1.79
CA THR A 20 3.48 -9.41 3.01
C THR A 20 4.35 -8.25 3.42
N VAL A 21 4.18 -7.78 4.65
CA VAL A 21 5.03 -6.73 5.18
C VAL A 21 6.35 -7.34 5.60
N LEU A 22 7.43 -6.86 5.02
CA LEU A 22 8.76 -7.40 5.30
C LEU A 22 9.43 -6.69 6.46
N SER A 23 9.28 -5.38 6.54
CA SER A 23 9.93 -4.62 7.61
C SER A 23 9.23 -3.29 7.80
N VAL A 24 9.34 -2.77 9.00
CA VAL A 24 8.84 -1.45 9.36
C VAL A 24 9.98 -0.74 10.07
N THR A 25 10.36 0.41 9.56
CA THR A 25 11.43 1.21 10.15
C THR A 25 10.83 2.52 10.63
N PRO A 26 10.77 2.75 11.94
CA PRO A 26 10.23 4.01 12.44
C PRO A 26 11.07 5.19 11.97
N ALA A 27 10.41 6.31 11.75
CA ALA A 27 11.07 7.53 11.33
C ALA A 27 10.53 8.69 12.16
N ARG A 28 11.32 9.74 12.25
CA ARG A 28 10.92 10.93 12.99
C ARG A 28 11.10 12.15 12.11
N ALA A 29 10.14 12.35 11.27
CA ALA A 29 10.07 13.56 10.48
C ALA A 29 8.70 14.15 10.73
N LYS A 30 8.41 15.28 10.16
CA LYS A 30 7.19 16.02 10.52
C LYS A 30 5.96 15.14 10.52
N LYS A 31 5.56 14.70 9.36
CA LYS A 31 4.38 13.84 9.25
C LYS A 31 4.75 12.40 9.00
N LEU A 32 5.95 12.14 8.57
CA LEU A 32 6.43 10.79 8.26
C LEU A 32 6.82 10.09 9.54
N PHE A 33 6.20 8.95 9.84
CA PHE A 33 6.54 8.25 11.06
C PHE A 33 7.05 6.83 10.84
N ALA A 34 7.02 6.33 9.61
CA ALA A 34 7.61 5.02 9.34
C ALA A 34 7.84 4.84 7.86
N PHE A 35 8.86 4.04 7.55
CA PHE A 35 9.05 3.49 6.21
C PHE A 35 8.75 2.01 6.27
N VAL A 36 8.15 1.47 5.24
CA VAL A 36 7.72 0.07 5.22
C VAL A 36 8.16 -0.56 3.93
N SER A 37 8.61 -1.81 4.02
CA SER A 37 8.91 -2.62 2.85
C SER A 37 7.94 -3.77 2.80
N VAL A 38 7.44 -4.06 1.61
CA VAL A 38 6.48 -5.14 1.42
C VAL A 38 6.90 -6.00 0.25
N GLU A 39 6.43 -7.23 0.26
CA GLU A 39 6.49 -8.10 -0.89
C GLU A 39 5.08 -8.19 -1.46
N ILE A 40 4.98 -7.99 -2.75
CA ILE A 40 3.71 -8.04 -3.47
C ILE A 40 3.74 -9.29 -4.33
N ASP A 41 2.75 -10.15 -4.13
CA ASP A 41 2.60 -11.35 -4.95
C ASP A 41 1.37 -11.15 -5.81
N ILE A 42 1.56 -11.12 -7.12
CA ILE A 42 0.47 -10.99 -8.06
C ILE A 42 0.49 -12.25 -8.90
N ASP A 43 -0.48 -13.13 -8.64
CA ASP A 43 -0.64 -14.39 -9.38
C ASP A 43 0.65 -15.20 -9.40
N GLY A 44 1.36 -15.21 -8.28
CA GLY A 44 2.58 -15.98 -8.15
C GLY A 44 3.85 -15.24 -8.51
N VAL A 45 3.73 -14.03 -9.02
CA VAL A 45 4.90 -13.22 -9.36
C VAL A 45 5.18 -12.31 -8.18
N GLN A 46 6.39 -12.40 -7.62
CA GLN A 46 6.74 -11.66 -6.42
C GLN A 46 7.58 -10.45 -6.76
N THR A 47 7.23 -9.34 -6.15
CA THR A 47 7.91 -8.06 -6.37
C THR A 47 8.07 -7.37 -5.03
N GLY A 48 9.21 -6.81 -4.78
CA GLY A 48 9.44 -6.04 -3.57
C GLY A 48 9.19 -4.56 -3.79
N ALA A 49 8.58 -3.92 -2.83
CA ALA A 49 8.41 -2.47 -2.83
C ALA A 49 8.97 -1.94 -1.52
N HIS A 50 9.93 -1.04 -1.62
CA HIS A 50 10.64 -0.52 -0.46
C HIS A 50 10.45 0.98 -0.38
N GLY A 51 10.45 1.51 0.83
CA GLY A 51 10.31 2.95 0.98
C GLY A 51 8.87 3.44 0.96
N ILE A 52 7.92 2.55 1.22
CA ILE A 52 6.54 2.97 1.39
C ILE A 52 6.48 3.85 2.63
N ARG A 53 5.77 4.96 2.54
CA ARG A 53 5.79 5.98 3.57
C ARG A 53 4.49 5.97 4.35
N ALA A 54 4.62 5.92 5.67
CA ALA A 54 3.46 6.05 6.54
C ALA A 54 3.46 7.46 7.09
N MET A 55 2.41 8.22 6.78
CA MET A 55 2.33 9.63 7.10
C MET A 55 1.17 9.89 8.04
N ARG A 56 1.37 10.81 8.97
CA ARG A 56 0.27 11.28 9.80
C ARG A 56 -0.45 12.37 9.06
N GLU A 57 -1.77 12.25 9.04
CA GLU A 57 -2.60 13.28 8.47
C GLU A 57 -3.74 13.59 9.40
N ASP A 58 -4.41 14.70 9.17
CA ASP A 58 -5.53 15.07 9.99
C ASP A 58 -6.54 13.94 10.00
N GLY A 59 -6.77 13.41 11.18
CA GLY A 59 -7.75 12.36 11.32
C GLY A 59 -7.27 10.95 11.02
N GLY A 60 -5.98 10.75 10.71
CA GLY A 60 -5.56 9.39 10.48
C GLY A 60 -4.18 9.21 9.93
N THR A 61 -4.03 8.15 9.16
CA THR A 61 -2.77 7.73 8.60
C THR A 61 -2.93 7.60 7.09
N ALA A 62 -1.96 8.14 6.36
CA ALA A 62 -1.92 7.98 4.91
C ALA A 62 -0.74 7.09 4.56
N ILE A 63 -0.96 6.17 3.64
CA ILE A 63 0.09 5.27 3.16
C ILE A 63 0.41 5.70 1.75
N GLU A 64 1.66 6.08 1.53
CA GLU A 64 2.09 6.58 0.22
C GLU A 64 3.14 5.66 -0.37
N LEU A 65 3.04 5.44 -1.65
CA LEU A 65 4.04 4.67 -2.37
C LEU A 65 5.35 5.43 -2.42
N PRO A 66 6.47 4.74 -2.68
CA PRO A 66 7.77 5.39 -2.67
C PRO A 66 7.86 6.53 -3.66
N LYS A 67 8.58 7.56 -3.26
CA LYS A 67 8.84 8.74 -4.07
C LYS A 67 10.32 9.06 -4.05
N PHE A 68 10.76 9.83 -5.02
CA PHE A 68 12.13 10.30 -5.05
C PHE A 68 12.15 11.75 -5.49
N ARG A 69 13.24 12.44 -5.16
CA ARG A 69 13.46 13.82 -5.64
C ARG A 69 14.34 13.76 -6.86
N ASP A 70 13.89 14.41 -7.93
CA ASP A 70 14.70 14.44 -9.14
C ASP A 70 15.75 15.56 -9.03
N ALA A 71 16.53 15.72 -10.09
CA ALA A 71 17.63 16.68 -10.08
C ALA A 71 17.15 18.11 -9.89
N GLY A 72 15.91 18.40 -10.27
CA GLY A 72 15.36 19.73 -10.09
C GLY A 72 14.70 19.95 -8.74
N GLY A 73 14.76 18.95 -7.85
CA GLY A 73 14.17 19.08 -6.53
C GLY A 73 12.69 18.77 -6.48
N VAL A 74 12.12 18.22 -7.54
CA VAL A 74 10.71 17.92 -7.61
C VAL A 74 10.48 16.47 -7.17
N TRP A 75 9.49 16.27 -6.30
CA TRP A 75 9.13 14.91 -5.86
C TRP A 75 8.37 14.20 -6.96
N ARG A 76 8.76 12.97 -7.23
CA ARG A 76 8.15 12.17 -8.27
C ARG A 76 7.87 10.78 -7.75
N ALA A 77 6.86 10.12 -8.33
CA ALA A 77 6.56 8.74 -7.97
C ALA A 77 7.70 7.84 -8.42
N ALA A 78 8.21 7.03 -7.49
CA ALA A 78 9.22 6.04 -7.83
C ALA A 78 8.59 4.79 -8.41
N ILE A 79 7.32 4.56 -8.10
CA ILE A 79 6.60 3.41 -8.62
C ILE A 79 5.14 3.83 -8.78
N THR A 80 4.51 3.31 -9.80
CA THR A 80 3.09 3.56 -10.03
C THR A 80 2.39 2.22 -10.13
N LEU A 81 1.36 2.05 -9.35
CA LEU A 81 0.61 0.80 -9.32
C LEU A 81 -0.87 1.11 -9.52
N PRO A 82 -1.59 0.19 -10.16
CA PRO A 82 -3.04 0.38 -10.26
C PRO A 82 -3.69 0.30 -8.89
N GLU A 83 -4.87 0.85 -8.79
CA GLU A 83 -5.56 0.93 -7.52
C GLU A 83 -5.82 -0.44 -6.94
N GLU A 84 -6.04 -1.43 -7.78
CA GLU A 84 -6.29 -2.79 -7.32
C GLU A 84 -5.11 -3.37 -6.55
N VAL A 85 -3.91 -2.87 -6.80
CA VAL A 85 -2.72 -3.30 -6.07
C VAL A 85 -2.42 -2.35 -4.93
N HIS A 86 -2.63 -1.06 -5.15
CA HIS A 86 -2.33 -0.05 -4.15
C HIS A 86 -3.20 -0.22 -2.90
N SER A 87 -4.47 -0.50 -3.08
CA SER A 87 -5.41 -0.61 -1.98
C SER A 87 -5.05 -1.74 -1.01
N PRO A 88 -4.75 -2.95 -1.49
CA PRO A 88 -4.29 -4.00 -0.57
C PRO A 88 -2.99 -3.66 0.14
N ILE A 89 -2.08 -2.95 -0.53
CA ILE A 89 -0.84 -2.53 0.11
C ILE A 89 -1.15 -1.60 1.27
N ALA A 90 -1.97 -0.59 1.03
CA ALA A 90 -2.30 0.38 2.07
C ALA A 90 -2.96 -0.32 3.26
N LYS A 91 -3.84 -1.26 2.99
CA LYS A 91 -4.51 -1.98 4.06
C LYS A 91 -3.54 -2.84 4.85
N ALA A 92 -2.70 -3.59 4.17
CA ALA A 92 -1.75 -4.47 4.86
C ALA A 92 -0.75 -3.67 5.69
N VAL A 93 -0.27 -2.57 5.14
CA VAL A 93 0.68 -1.72 5.86
C VAL A 93 0.00 -1.09 7.07
N PHE A 94 -1.20 -0.57 6.90
CA PHE A 94 -1.91 0.04 8.01
C PHE A 94 -2.17 -0.97 9.13
N ASP A 95 -2.63 -2.18 8.78
CA ASP A 95 -2.89 -3.21 9.76
C ASP A 95 -1.62 -3.56 10.54
N GLU A 96 -0.49 -3.63 9.84
CA GLU A 96 0.77 -3.93 10.51
C GLU A 96 1.19 -2.81 11.44
N LEU A 97 0.99 -1.57 11.03
CA LEU A 97 1.33 -0.43 11.89
C LEU A 97 0.48 -0.40 13.13
N VAL A 98 -0.79 -0.77 13.01
CA VAL A 98 -1.67 -0.84 14.17
C VAL A 98 -1.18 -1.95 15.11
N GLU A 99 -0.81 -3.10 14.57
CA GLU A 99 -0.31 -4.19 15.39
C GLU A 99 0.96 -3.82 16.13
N ARG A 100 1.79 -3.00 15.53
CA ARG A 100 3.04 -2.59 16.17
C ARG A 100 2.86 -1.38 17.08
N GLY A 101 1.64 -0.87 17.20
CA GLY A 101 1.38 0.26 18.06
C GLY A 101 1.79 1.60 17.48
N LEU A 102 2.09 1.65 16.18
CA LEU A 102 2.53 2.89 15.55
C LEU A 102 1.37 3.68 14.98
N ALA A 103 0.23 3.05 14.76
CA ALA A 103 -0.96 3.73 14.28
C ALA A 103 -2.15 3.26 15.09
N VAL A 104 -3.22 4.06 15.05
CA VAL A 104 -4.42 3.77 15.82
C VAL A 104 -5.58 3.67 14.85
N ARG A 105 -6.37 2.61 15.02
CA ARG A 105 -7.58 2.45 14.23
C ARG A 105 -8.70 3.20 14.89
N ARG A 106 -9.31 4.11 14.18
CA ARG A 106 -10.36 4.93 14.73
C ARG A 106 -11.72 4.34 14.41
N LEU A 107 -12.52 4.18 15.42
CA LEU A 107 -13.82 3.57 15.21
C LEU A 107 -14.68 4.39 14.27
N GLY A 108 -14.76 5.66 14.49
CA GLY A 108 -15.60 6.48 13.65
C GLY A 108 -15.09 6.62 12.24
N ALA A 109 -13.81 6.60 12.07
CA ALA A 109 -13.22 6.77 10.75
C ALA A 109 -13.34 5.52 9.91
N MET A 110 -13.60 4.46 10.52
CA MET A 110 -13.70 3.23 9.77
C MET A 110 -14.92 3.18 8.92
N THR A 111 -15.81 3.86 9.35
CA THR A 111 -16.96 3.80 8.54
C THR A 111 -16.85 4.60 7.33
N ALA A 112 -16.49 4.55 7.62
CA ALA A 112 -16.47 5.03 6.65
C ALA A 112 -15.95 5.12 5.90
N VAL A 113 -15.71 5.12 6.24
CA VAL A 113 -15.30 5.25 5.56
C VAL A 113 -15.17 5.64 5.14
N CYS A 114 -15.20 5.93 5.49
CA CYS A 114 -15.10 6.37 5.25
C CYS A 114 -14.99 6.89 5.14
N PRO A 115 -15.03 6.97 5.06
CA PRO A 115 -14.97 7.61 4.92
C PRO A 115 -14.80 8.22 5.12
N SER A 116 -14.65 8.59 5.36
CA SER A 116 -14.56 9.12 5.49
C SER A 116 -14.40 9.47 5.85
N PRO A 117 -14.41 9.89 6.11
CA PRO A 117 -14.28 10.29 6.46
C PRO A 117 -14.16 10.47 6.66
N GLY A 118 -14.09 10.45 6.79
CA GLY A 118 -14.00 10.50 6.78
C GLY A 118 -13.96 10.40 6.73
#